data_54ed79c40fdeecd5d93dc236e2955689
#
_entry.id   54ed79c40fdeecd5d93dc236e2955689
#
_cell.length_a   1.000
_cell.length_b   1.000
_cell.length_c   1.000
_cell.angle_alpha   90.00
_cell.angle_beta   90.00
_cell.angle_gamma   90.00
#
_symmetry.space_group_name_H-M   'P 1'
#
loop_
_entity.id
_entity.type
_entity.pdbx_description
1 polymer ?
#
loop_
_entity_poly.entity_id
_entity_poly.type
_entity_poly.pdbx_seq_one_letter_code
_entity_poly.pdbx_strand_id
1 'polypeptide(L)'
;MKLFTIPNLLTLGNLFCGCLAIIYLSTYNLVEVPYTLLVLIGLSLFFDLLDGMVARAMKINSEIGVQLDSLADMVTFGFVPGLMMLILLGDFEINPSESSFLPFIGFLITLFSALRLAKFNVDTEQTTYFKGLATPANTILIFSLF
;
A
#
# COMPACT_ATOMS: atom_id res chain seq x y z
N MET A 1 24.10 10.34 -9.84
CA MET A 1 22.75 10.21 -9.22
C MET A 1 22.88 9.31 -8.00
N LYS A 2 22.61 9.81 -6.78
CA LYS A 2 22.75 9.00 -5.56
C LYS A 2 21.47 8.21 -5.33
N LEU A 3 21.47 6.91 -5.69
CA LEU A 3 20.33 6.01 -5.50
C LEU A 3 20.10 5.65 -4.02
N PHE A 4 21.20 5.48 -3.26
CA PHE A 4 21.12 5.12 -1.85
C PHE A 4 21.22 6.39 -0.97
N THR A 5 20.10 7.06 -0.80
CA THR A 5 19.92 8.11 0.20
C THR A 5 19.16 7.56 1.39
N ILE A 6 19.26 8.21 2.56
CA ILE A 6 18.53 7.77 3.76
C ILE A 6 17.02 7.69 3.51
N PRO A 7 16.36 8.69 2.88
CA PRO A 7 14.95 8.56 2.53
C PRO A 7 14.65 7.32 1.66
N ASN A 8 15.41 7.12 0.58
CA ASN A 8 15.18 5.97 -0.30
C ASN A 8 15.34 4.62 0.40
N LEU A 9 16.22 4.52 1.41
CA LEU A 9 16.35 3.30 2.21
C LEU A 9 15.12 3.05 3.09
N LEU A 10 14.52 4.11 3.63
CA LEU A 10 13.28 4.02 4.39
C LEU A 10 12.12 3.59 3.49
N THR A 11 12.02 4.18 2.29
CA THR A 11 11.02 3.77 1.28
C THR A 11 11.19 2.30 0.87
N LEU A 12 12.43 1.81 0.71
CA LEU A 12 12.69 0.38 0.49
C LEU A 12 12.28 -0.48 1.70
N GLY A 13 12.40 0.04 2.92
CA GLY A 13 11.89 -0.60 4.14
C GLY A 13 10.36 -0.71 4.12
N ASN A 14 9.64 0.35 3.71
CA ASN A 14 8.20 0.33 3.47
C ASN A 14 7.84 -0.78 2.46
N LEU A 15 8.48 -0.78 1.29
CA LEU A 15 8.27 -1.80 0.25
C LEU A 15 8.52 -3.22 0.76
N PHE A 16 9.59 -3.42 1.53
CA PHE A 16 9.93 -4.74 2.09
C PHE A 16 8.85 -5.24 3.05
N CYS A 17 8.31 -4.39 3.92
CA CYS A 17 7.18 -4.72 4.79
C CYS A 17 5.94 -5.10 3.97
N GLY A 18 5.66 -4.39 2.87
CA GLY A 18 4.59 -4.73 1.93
C GLY A 18 4.77 -6.11 1.30
N CYS A 19 5.97 -6.45 0.85
CA CYS A 19 6.29 -7.77 0.31
C CYS A 19 6.10 -8.88 1.35
N LEU A 20 6.53 -8.66 2.59
CA LEU A 20 6.30 -9.61 3.68
C LEU A 20 4.81 -9.79 3.98
N ALA A 21 4.03 -8.71 3.95
CA ALA A 21 2.58 -8.77 4.13
C ALA A 21 1.90 -9.60 3.04
N ILE A 22 2.34 -9.50 1.78
CA ILE A 22 1.83 -10.30 0.66
C ILE A 22 2.13 -11.80 0.88
N ILE A 23 3.38 -12.13 1.24
CA ILE A 23 3.78 -13.52 1.54
C ILE A 23 2.92 -14.07 2.68
N TYR A 24 2.73 -13.27 3.71
CA TYR A 24 1.96 -13.67 4.88
C TYR A 24 0.49 -13.93 4.52
N LEU A 25 -0.16 -13.04 3.77
CA LEU A 25 -1.53 -13.20 3.26
C LEU A 25 -1.69 -14.43 2.36
N SER A 26 -0.65 -14.77 1.59
CA SER A 26 -0.69 -15.92 0.67
C SER A 26 -0.46 -17.26 1.37
N THR A 27 0.16 -17.26 2.55
CA THR A 27 0.60 -18.49 3.23
C THR A 27 -0.32 -18.88 4.38
N TYR A 28 -0.91 -17.91 5.06
CA TYR A 28 -1.69 -18.14 6.28
C TYR A 28 -3.17 -17.78 6.08
N ASN A 29 -4.05 -18.50 6.79
CA ASN A 29 -5.48 -18.17 6.82
C ASN A 29 -5.72 -16.88 7.60
N LEU A 30 -6.60 -16.02 7.10
CA LEU A 30 -6.91 -14.70 7.71
C LEU A 30 -7.36 -14.79 9.17
N VAL A 31 -7.96 -15.91 9.59
CA VAL A 31 -8.45 -16.09 10.97
C VAL A 31 -7.31 -16.10 12.01
N GLU A 32 -6.09 -16.50 11.60
CA GLU A 32 -4.92 -16.61 12.49
C GLU A 32 -3.97 -15.41 12.41
N VAL A 33 -4.24 -14.47 11.51
CA VAL A 33 -3.24 -13.53 10.96
C VAL A 33 -3.33 -12.08 11.44
N PRO A 34 -4.39 -11.58 12.08
CA PRO A 34 -4.59 -10.13 12.16
C PRO A 34 -3.43 -9.38 12.83
N TYR A 35 -2.80 -9.94 13.86
CA TYR A 35 -1.79 -9.20 14.62
C TYR A 35 -0.47 -8.98 13.85
N THR A 36 0.10 -10.01 13.23
CA THR A 36 1.37 -9.89 12.48
C THR A 36 1.19 -8.99 11.27
N LEU A 37 0.06 -9.11 10.57
CA LEU A 37 -0.26 -8.28 9.43
C LEU A 37 -0.43 -6.81 9.83
N LEU A 38 -1.12 -6.53 10.94
CA LEU A 38 -1.25 -5.19 11.51
C LEU A 38 0.11 -4.59 11.87
N VAL A 39 1.02 -5.39 12.45
CA VAL A 39 2.39 -4.93 12.77
C VAL A 39 3.15 -4.61 11.49
N LEU A 40 3.09 -5.45 10.45
CA LEU A 40 3.77 -5.21 9.18
C LEU A 40 3.26 -3.94 8.50
N ILE A 41 1.95 -3.74 8.45
CA ILE A 41 1.34 -2.52 7.88
C ILE A 41 1.65 -1.29 8.73
N GLY A 42 1.63 -1.43 10.06
CA GLY A 42 2.02 -0.35 10.97
C GLY A 42 3.47 0.09 10.80
N LEU A 43 4.39 -0.87 10.64
CA LEU A 43 5.79 -0.60 10.33
C LEU A 43 5.95 0.07 8.95
N SER A 44 5.18 -0.39 7.97
CA SER A 44 5.18 0.18 6.63
C SER A 44 4.74 1.65 6.65
N LEU A 45 3.62 1.96 7.32
CA LEU A 45 3.14 3.33 7.52
C LEU A 45 4.17 4.21 8.25
N PHE A 46 4.87 3.62 9.22
CA PHE A 46 5.92 4.32 9.95
C PHE A 46 7.12 4.67 9.04
N PHE A 47 7.56 3.73 8.20
CA PHE A 47 8.64 3.98 7.25
C PHE A 47 8.25 5.02 6.19
N ASP A 48 7.04 4.96 5.66
CA ASP A 48 6.47 5.93 4.72
C ASP A 48 6.44 7.35 5.33
N LEU A 49 5.96 7.47 6.57
CA LEU A 49 5.97 8.76 7.27
C LEU A 49 7.40 9.29 7.48
N LEU A 50 8.32 8.40 7.86
CA LEU A 50 9.72 8.78 8.14
C LEU A 50 10.44 9.23 6.88
N ASP A 51 10.29 8.53 5.74
CA ASP A 51 11.01 8.90 4.51
C ASP A 51 10.60 10.28 4.01
N GLY A 52 9.31 10.61 4.04
CA GLY A 52 8.81 11.93 3.71
C GLY A 52 9.29 13.02 4.69
N MET A 53 9.38 12.71 5.99
CA MET A 53 9.92 13.64 6.99
C MET A 53 11.42 13.87 6.78
N VAL A 54 12.19 12.80 6.59
CA VAL A 54 13.65 12.86 6.42
C VAL A 54 14.01 13.54 5.10
N ALA A 55 13.29 13.25 4.00
CA ALA A 55 13.49 13.92 2.71
C ALA A 55 13.32 15.43 2.84
N ARG A 56 12.27 15.89 3.53
CA ARG A 56 12.02 17.31 3.79
C ARG A 56 13.08 17.93 4.70
N ALA A 57 13.46 17.25 5.79
CA ALA A 57 14.47 17.75 6.73
C ALA A 57 15.86 17.86 6.07
N MET A 58 16.22 16.93 5.20
CA MET A 58 17.48 16.93 4.48
C MET A 58 17.44 17.78 3.20
N LYS A 59 16.28 18.34 2.82
CA LYS A 59 16.07 19.10 1.57
C LYS A 59 16.51 18.30 0.34
N ILE A 60 16.31 16.98 0.37
CA ILE A 60 16.62 16.07 -0.74
C ILE A 60 15.35 15.88 -1.55
N ASN A 61 15.22 16.62 -2.65
CA ASN A 61 14.18 16.40 -3.64
C ASN A 61 14.81 15.66 -4.82
N SER A 62 14.66 14.34 -4.87
CA SER A 62 15.08 13.55 -6.04
C SER A 62 13.85 13.02 -6.77
N GLU A 63 13.81 13.18 -8.09
CA GLU A 63 12.74 12.63 -8.94
C GLU A 63 12.60 11.12 -8.76
N ILE A 64 13.73 10.42 -8.57
CA ILE A 64 13.74 8.98 -8.29
C ILE A 64 13.13 8.67 -6.93
N GLY A 65 13.38 9.48 -5.91
CA GLY A 65 12.80 9.28 -4.58
C GLY A 65 11.27 9.32 -4.63
N VAL A 66 10.71 10.31 -5.33
CA VAL A 66 9.25 10.43 -5.52
C VAL A 66 8.66 9.23 -6.27
N GLN A 67 9.35 8.74 -7.31
CA GLN A 67 8.89 7.56 -8.04
C GLN A 67 9.00 6.29 -7.21
N LEU A 68 10.08 6.14 -6.45
CA LEU A 68 10.30 4.98 -5.60
C LEU A 68 9.24 4.90 -4.49
N ASP A 69 8.91 6.05 -3.87
CA ASP A 69 7.86 6.22 -2.88
C ASP A 69 6.50 5.76 -3.44
N SER A 70 6.12 6.27 -4.60
CA SER A 70 4.86 5.89 -5.26
C SER A 70 4.81 4.40 -5.61
N LEU A 71 5.94 3.79 -6.00
CA LEU A 71 6.00 2.35 -6.28
C LEU A 71 5.89 1.53 -5.00
N ALA A 72 6.52 1.95 -3.91
CA ALA A 72 6.41 1.31 -2.60
C ALA A 72 4.96 1.37 -2.09
N ASP A 73 4.34 2.54 -2.15
CA ASP A 73 2.95 2.78 -1.76
C ASP A 73 1.97 1.96 -2.59
N MET A 74 2.24 1.81 -3.89
CA MET A 74 1.42 0.98 -4.76
C MET A 74 1.39 -0.48 -4.30
N VAL A 75 2.51 -1.02 -3.87
CA VAL A 75 2.59 -2.39 -3.35
C VAL A 75 1.96 -2.47 -1.97
N THR A 76 2.34 -1.60 -1.05
CA THR A 76 1.97 -1.71 0.36
C THR A 76 0.55 -1.23 0.64
N PHE A 77 0.14 -0.11 0.03
CA PHE A 77 -1.16 0.53 0.29
C PHE A 77 -2.15 0.39 -0.87
N GLY A 78 -1.73 -0.19 -1.99
CA GLY A 78 -2.59 -0.52 -3.12
C GLY A 78 -2.83 -2.01 -3.27
N PHE A 79 -1.77 -2.81 -3.37
CA PHE A 79 -1.89 -4.24 -3.65
C PHE A 79 -2.24 -5.06 -2.40
N VAL A 80 -1.61 -4.82 -1.26
CA VAL A 80 -1.90 -5.55 -0.01
C VAL A 80 -3.38 -5.46 0.38
N PRO A 81 -4.02 -4.27 0.48
CA PRO A 81 -5.44 -4.20 0.80
C PRO A 81 -6.33 -4.78 -0.30
N GLY A 82 -5.94 -4.69 -1.56
CA GLY A 82 -6.66 -5.34 -2.66
C GLY A 82 -6.64 -6.86 -2.56
N LEU A 83 -5.48 -7.44 -2.21
CA LEU A 83 -5.32 -8.87 -1.97
C LEU A 83 -6.11 -9.33 -0.74
N MET A 84 -6.09 -8.54 0.32
CA MET A 84 -6.86 -8.79 1.52
C MET A 84 -8.36 -8.84 1.23
N MET A 85 -8.89 -7.88 0.47
CA MET A 85 -10.29 -7.88 0.04
C MET A 85 -10.63 -9.05 -0.89
N LEU A 86 -9.71 -9.47 -1.76
CA LEU A 86 -9.89 -10.64 -2.60
C LEU A 86 -10.08 -11.90 -1.75
N ILE A 87 -9.24 -12.10 -0.73
CA ILE A 87 -9.32 -13.26 0.17
C ILE A 87 -10.63 -13.20 0.98
N LEU A 88 -10.96 -12.03 1.55
CA LEU A 88 -12.19 -11.84 2.32
C LEU A 88 -13.44 -12.17 1.50
N LEU A 89 -13.53 -11.63 0.28
CA LEU A 89 -14.68 -11.87 -0.59
C LEU A 89 -14.75 -13.33 -1.05
N GLY A 90 -13.60 -14.01 -1.18
CA GLY A 90 -13.54 -15.43 -1.46
C GLY A 90 -14.10 -16.30 -0.33
N ASP A 91 -13.86 -15.91 0.92
CA ASP A 91 -14.39 -16.62 2.10
C ASP A 91 -15.92 -16.45 2.26
N PHE A 92 -16.50 -15.39 1.68
CA PHE A 92 -17.96 -15.17 1.65
C PHE A 92 -18.69 -15.97 0.58
N GLU A 93 -18.01 -16.72 -0.27
CA GLU A 93 -18.69 -17.55 -1.29
C GLU A 93 -19.42 -18.72 -0.64
N ILE A 94 -20.76 -18.65 -0.69
CA ILE A 94 -21.68 -19.63 -0.08
C ILE A 94 -21.74 -20.94 -0.89
N ASN A 95 -21.33 -20.92 -2.16
CA ASN A 95 -21.37 -22.09 -3.05
C ASN A 95 -20.01 -22.31 -3.75
N PRO A 96 -19.21 -23.27 -3.28
CA PRO A 96 -17.90 -23.58 -3.88
C PRO A 96 -17.97 -24.22 -5.27
N SER A 97 -19.17 -24.49 -5.80
CA SER A 97 -19.38 -25.09 -7.13
C SER A 97 -19.50 -24.07 -8.27
N GLU A 98 -19.67 -22.81 -8.00
CA GLU A 98 -19.69 -21.74 -9.01
C GLU A 98 -18.44 -20.87 -8.83
N SER A 99 -17.57 -20.83 -9.84
CA SER A 99 -16.44 -19.90 -9.89
C SER A 99 -16.97 -18.47 -9.99
N SER A 100 -17.12 -17.81 -8.86
CA SER A 100 -17.58 -16.42 -8.79
C SER A 100 -16.43 -15.48 -9.14
N PHE A 101 -16.74 -14.41 -9.89
CA PHE A 101 -15.82 -13.30 -10.13
C PHE A 101 -15.78 -12.29 -8.99
N LEU A 102 -16.61 -12.47 -7.97
CA LEU A 102 -16.78 -11.54 -6.85
C LEU A 102 -15.48 -11.22 -6.12
N PRO A 103 -14.60 -12.19 -5.78
CA PRO A 103 -13.32 -11.90 -5.12
C PRO A 103 -12.42 -10.94 -5.90
N PHE A 104 -12.41 -11.05 -7.24
CA PHE A 104 -11.57 -10.22 -8.09
C PHE A 104 -11.94 -8.73 -8.07
N ILE A 105 -13.14 -8.37 -7.61
CA ILE A 105 -13.54 -6.97 -7.38
C ILE A 105 -12.61 -6.30 -6.35
N GLY A 106 -12.03 -7.05 -5.42
CA GLY A 106 -11.03 -6.55 -4.48
C GLY A 106 -9.85 -5.87 -5.19
N PHE A 107 -9.44 -6.32 -6.38
CA PHE A 107 -8.37 -5.68 -7.15
C PHE A 107 -8.74 -4.32 -7.76
N LEU A 108 -10.00 -3.92 -7.76
CA LEU A 108 -10.36 -2.54 -8.11
C LEU A 108 -9.69 -1.53 -7.16
N ILE A 109 -9.50 -1.90 -5.89
CA ILE A 109 -8.76 -1.08 -4.92
C ILE A 109 -7.33 -0.83 -5.43
N THR A 110 -6.66 -1.88 -5.88
CA THR A 110 -5.32 -1.80 -6.45
C THR A 110 -5.27 -0.93 -7.69
N LEU A 111 -6.20 -1.12 -8.63
CA LEU A 111 -6.26 -0.36 -9.89
C LEU A 111 -6.51 1.13 -9.64
N PHE A 112 -7.47 1.48 -8.77
CA PHE A 112 -7.74 2.87 -8.44
C PHE A 112 -6.62 3.52 -7.64
N SER A 113 -5.92 2.77 -6.79
CA SER A 113 -4.73 3.23 -6.08
C SER A 113 -3.61 3.57 -7.07
N ALA A 114 -3.37 2.72 -8.08
CA ALA A 114 -2.38 2.97 -9.13
C ALA A 114 -2.70 4.23 -9.92
N LEU A 115 -3.95 4.37 -10.40
CA LEU A 115 -4.39 5.55 -11.15
C LEU A 115 -4.25 6.82 -10.31
N ARG A 116 -4.56 6.74 -9.02
CA ARG A 116 -4.45 7.87 -8.11
C ARG A 116 -3.01 8.31 -7.92
N LEU A 117 -2.10 7.37 -7.65
CA LEU A 117 -0.66 7.65 -7.46
C LEU A 117 -0.05 8.21 -8.76
N ALA A 118 -0.38 7.62 -9.91
CA ALA A 118 0.06 8.11 -11.21
C ALA A 118 -0.43 9.55 -11.47
N LYS A 119 -1.71 9.83 -11.19
CA LYS A 119 -2.26 11.18 -11.32
C LYS A 119 -1.56 12.17 -10.39
N PHE A 120 -1.31 11.78 -9.12
CA PHE A 120 -0.63 12.62 -8.15
C PHE A 120 0.78 12.99 -8.58
N ASN A 121 1.52 12.07 -9.20
CA ASN A 121 2.88 12.32 -9.68
C ASN A 121 2.97 13.25 -10.90
N VAL A 122 1.89 13.38 -11.67
CA VAL A 122 1.83 14.21 -12.87
C VAL A 122 1.18 15.57 -12.60
N ASP A 123 0.33 15.66 -11.59
CA ASP A 123 -0.48 16.84 -11.32
C ASP A 123 0.31 17.88 -10.50
N THR A 124 0.74 18.95 -11.17
CA THR A 124 1.47 20.08 -10.57
C THR A 124 0.57 21.01 -9.74
N GLU A 125 -0.76 20.91 -9.85
CA GLU A 125 -1.71 21.76 -9.12
C GLU A 125 -1.97 21.27 -7.69
N GLN A 126 -1.64 20.02 -7.35
CA GLN A 126 -1.89 19.42 -6.04
C GLN A 126 -0.87 19.80 -4.96
N THR A 127 0.03 20.73 -5.22
CA THR A 127 1.00 21.24 -4.22
C THR A 127 0.34 22.01 -3.08
N THR A 128 -0.87 22.54 -3.25
CA THR A 128 -1.57 23.37 -2.27
C THR A 128 -2.79 22.71 -1.63
N TYR A 129 -3.47 21.78 -2.31
CA TYR A 129 -4.67 21.12 -1.79
C TYR A 129 -4.70 19.64 -2.13
N PHE A 130 -4.77 18.82 -1.11
CA PHE A 130 -4.92 17.37 -1.26
C PHE A 130 -6.37 17.01 -1.60
N LYS A 131 -6.63 16.46 -2.79
CA LYS A 131 -7.95 16.03 -3.24
C LYS A 131 -8.07 14.51 -3.17
N GLY A 132 -8.92 14.00 -2.29
CA GLY A 132 -9.26 12.58 -2.17
C GLY A 132 -8.66 11.87 -0.96
N LEU A 133 -9.02 10.58 -0.78
CA LEU A 133 -8.53 9.76 0.32
C LEU A 133 -7.09 9.29 0.05
N ALA A 134 -6.17 9.48 0.99
CA ALA A 134 -4.80 8.99 0.87
C ALA A 134 -4.76 7.46 0.79
N THR A 135 -3.84 6.88 0.00
CA THR A 135 -3.69 5.41 -0.12
C THR A 135 -3.43 4.75 1.23
N PRO A 136 -2.59 5.28 2.14
CA PRO A 136 -2.45 4.79 3.51
C PRO A 136 -3.75 4.84 4.31
N ALA A 137 -4.52 5.92 4.19
CA ALA A 137 -5.80 6.06 4.91
C ALA A 137 -6.85 5.03 4.43
N ASN A 138 -6.90 4.74 3.12
CA ASN A 138 -7.75 3.70 2.57
C ASN A 138 -7.34 2.31 3.09
N THR A 139 -6.04 2.05 3.21
CA THR A 139 -5.52 0.81 3.79
C THR A 139 -5.96 0.64 5.24
N ILE A 140 -5.81 1.67 6.07
CA ILE A 140 -6.27 1.65 7.47
C ILE A 140 -7.77 1.37 7.55
N LEU A 141 -8.57 1.99 6.69
CA LEU A 141 -10.02 1.77 6.63
C LEU A 141 -10.35 0.31 6.30
N ILE A 142 -9.71 -0.28 5.30
CA ILE A 142 -9.93 -1.68 4.93
C ILE A 142 -9.52 -2.62 6.08
N PHE A 143 -8.37 -2.37 6.69
CA PHE A 143 -7.90 -3.17 7.83
C PHE A 143 -8.77 -3.02 9.08
N SER A 144 -9.52 -1.93 9.22
CA SER A 144 -10.48 -1.74 10.32
C SER A 144 -11.75 -2.58 10.18
N LEU A 145 -11.98 -3.20 9.02
CA LEU A 145 -13.13 -4.09 8.77
C LEU A 145 -12.86 -5.54 9.26
N PHE A 146 -11.63 -5.83 9.68
CA PHE A 146 -11.17 -7.12 10.20
C PHE A 146 -10.91 -7.06 11.70
#